data_7a11220ca54a7cdda820a1c7359243f6
#
_entry.id   7a11220ca54a7cdda820a1c7359243f6
#
_cell.length_a   1.000
_cell.length_b   1.000
_cell.length_c   1.000
_cell.angle_alpha   90.00
_cell.angle_beta   90.00
_cell.angle_gamma   90.00
#
_symmetry.space_group_name_H-M   'P 1'
#
loop_
_entity.id
_entity.type
_entity.pdbx_description
1 polymer ?
#
loop_
_entity_poly.entity_id
_entity_poly.type
_entity_poly.pdbx_seq_one_letter_code
_entity_poly.pdbx_strand_id
1 'polypeptide(L)'
;MFNRDRITFSVCLGAVAAVLGLTMNVGAARNMAPPSSMAIIDINRVREGLTERADAQAGLMALAQRIETENTDRLAKIEELQTEMEDTVDPAKMETLRQELDMTLVRAAAWREYIKQQVDIEKSLLLQDLFQKISDAVAELAEVEGISIVLISDAGQTVRTVKDAQMPR
;
A
#
# COMPACT_ATOMS: atom_id res chain seq x y z
N MET A 1 -8.74 86.39 -24.96
CA MET A 1 -9.40 85.17 -25.41
C MET A 1 -8.45 83.96 -25.42
N PHE A 2 -7.41 83.93 -24.52
CA PHE A 2 -6.31 82.90 -24.57
C PHE A 2 -6.21 82.01 -23.32
N ASN A 3 -7.15 82.12 -22.40
CA ASN A 3 -6.96 81.37 -21.09
C ASN A 3 -7.84 80.10 -20.97
N ARG A 4 -8.83 79.93 -21.89
CA ARG A 4 -9.72 78.75 -21.78
C ARG A 4 -9.10 77.47 -22.36
N ASP A 5 -8.31 77.58 -23.39
CA ASP A 5 -7.72 76.43 -24.09
C ASP A 5 -6.55 75.82 -23.26
N ARG A 6 -5.84 76.61 -22.49
CA ARG A 6 -4.77 76.12 -21.59
C ARG A 6 -5.30 75.34 -20.40
N ILE A 7 -6.48 75.73 -19.89
CA ILE A 7 -7.10 75.04 -18.75
C ILE A 7 -7.68 73.68 -19.22
N THR A 8 -8.29 73.63 -20.38
CA THR A 8 -8.82 72.40 -20.94
C THR A 8 -7.72 71.40 -21.29
N PHE A 9 -6.58 71.89 -21.80
CA PHE A 9 -5.45 71.00 -22.12
C PHE A 9 -4.77 70.46 -20.85
N SER A 10 -4.68 71.24 -19.78
CA SER A 10 -4.12 70.83 -18.50
C SER A 10 -5.02 69.79 -17.81
N VAL A 11 -6.34 69.93 -17.88
CA VAL A 11 -7.31 69.01 -17.27
C VAL A 11 -7.33 67.68 -18.05
N CYS A 12 -7.23 67.71 -19.39
CA CYS A 12 -7.13 66.48 -20.18
C CYS A 12 -5.82 65.73 -19.93
N LEU A 13 -4.71 66.42 -19.79
CA LEU A 13 -3.42 65.77 -19.50
C LEU A 13 -3.40 65.13 -18.12
N GLY A 14 -4.01 65.76 -17.12
CA GLY A 14 -4.15 65.22 -15.77
C GLY A 14 -5.08 63.97 -15.74
N ALA A 15 -6.16 63.95 -16.51
CA ALA A 15 -7.07 62.84 -16.59
C ALA A 15 -6.41 61.61 -17.27
N VAL A 16 -5.62 61.81 -18.31
CA VAL A 16 -4.88 60.72 -18.99
C VAL A 16 -3.79 60.13 -18.06
N ALA A 17 -3.08 60.94 -17.31
CA ALA A 17 -2.08 60.47 -16.33
C ALA A 17 -2.73 59.65 -15.18
N ALA A 18 -3.90 60.08 -14.70
CA ALA A 18 -4.65 59.35 -13.68
C ALA A 18 -5.17 57.98 -14.16
N VAL A 19 -5.63 57.90 -15.40
CA VAL A 19 -6.09 56.62 -16.02
C VAL A 19 -4.91 55.67 -16.27
N LEU A 20 -3.77 56.17 -16.73
CA LEU A 20 -2.57 55.38 -16.92
C LEU A 20 -1.96 54.90 -15.57
N GLY A 21 -2.03 55.69 -14.51
CA GLY A 21 -1.61 55.31 -13.16
C GLY A 21 -2.49 54.23 -12.53
N LEU A 22 -3.79 54.24 -12.80
CA LEU A 22 -4.72 53.24 -12.31
C LEU A 22 -4.58 51.88 -13.06
N THR A 23 -4.27 51.90 -14.36
CA THR A 23 -4.04 50.66 -15.11
C THR A 23 -2.74 49.98 -14.80
N MET A 24 -1.72 50.69 -14.33
CA MET A 24 -0.44 50.06 -13.90
C MET A 24 -0.51 49.37 -12.53
N ASN A 25 -1.47 49.73 -11.68
CA ASN A 25 -1.63 49.05 -10.38
C ASN A 25 -2.48 47.77 -10.46
N VAL A 26 -3.26 47.57 -11.51
CA VAL A 26 -4.06 46.35 -11.68
C VAL A 26 -3.23 45.14 -12.17
N GLY A 27 -2.06 45.40 -12.75
CA GLY A 27 -1.19 44.35 -13.30
C GLY A 27 -0.24 43.66 -12.26
N ALA A 28 -0.20 44.15 -11.03
CA ALA A 28 0.73 43.61 -10.01
C ALA A 28 0.06 42.73 -8.95
N ALA A 29 -1.22 42.40 -9.08
CA ALA A 29 -1.76 41.22 -8.40
C ALA A 29 -1.14 39.98 -9.07
N ARG A 30 0.15 39.72 -8.76
CA ARG A 30 0.69 38.39 -8.99
C ARG A 30 -0.31 37.43 -8.39
N ASN A 31 -0.86 36.54 -9.18
CA ASN A 31 -1.51 35.34 -8.70
C ASN A 31 -0.50 34.58 -7.85
N MET A 32 -0.31 35.02 -6.61
CA MET A 32 0.36 34.19 -5.62
C MET A 32 -0.57 32.99 -5.49
N ALA A 33 -0.11 31.85 -6.00
CA ALA A 33 -0.79 30.60 -5.75
C ALA A 33 -1.05 30.53 -4.23
N PRO A 34 -2.24 30.16 -3.79
CA PRO A 34 -2.52 30.02 -2.38
C PRO A 34 -1.41 29.15 -1.75
N PRO A 35 -0.96 29.46 -0.55
CA PRO A 35 0.07 28.67 0.10
C PRO A 35 -0.38 27.23 0.12
N SER A 36 0.41 26.32 -0.48
CA SER A 36 0.11 24.90 -0.49
C SER A 36 0.15 24.39 0.93
N SER A 37 -1.00 23.95 1.45
CA SER A 37 -1.08 23.28 2.75
C SER A 37 -0.49 21.88 2.61
N MET A 38 0.43 21.50 3.51
CA MET A 38 1.06 20.18 3.53
C MET A 38 0.78 19.50 4.87
N ALA A 39 0.52 18.18 4.81
CA ALA A 39 0.41 17.32 5.97
C ALA A 39 1.40 16.16 5.89
N ILE A 40 1.77 15.64 7.06
CA ILE A 40 2.61 14.44 7.18
C ILE A 40 1.80 13.40 7.92
N ILE A 41 1.70 12.21 7.35
CA ILE A 41 1.01 11.06 7.94
C ILE A 41 2.02 9.99 8.30
N ASP A 42 1.98 9.52 9.54
CA ASP A 42 2.72 8.35 10.00
C ASP A 42 1.91 7.09 9.67
N ILE A 43 2.35 6.38 8.63
CA ILE A 43 1.66 5.18 8.15
C ILE A 43 1.61 4.06 9.19
N ASN A 44 2.60 3.98 10.09
CA ASN A 44 2.62 2.95 11.13
C ASN A 44 1.53 3.21 12.18
N ARG A 45 1.35 4.46 12.60
CA ARG A 45 0.28 4.85 13.53
C ARG A 45 -1.10 4.65 12.93
N VAL A 46 -1.28 4.98 11.63
CA VAL A 46 -2.53 4.72 10.93
C VAL A 46 -2.81 3.21 10.92
N ARG A 47 -1.84 2.41 10.51
CA ARG A 47 -1.96 0.94 10.47
C ARG A 47 -2.28 0.34 11.84
N GLU A 48 -1.73 0.87 12.93
CA GLU A 48 -1.99 0.40 14.30
C GLU A 48 -3.40 0.73 14.78
N GLY A 49 -3.97 1.83 14.30
CA GLY A 49 -5.32 2.26 14.66
C GLY A 49 -6.44 1.63 13.83
N LEU A 50 -6.14 0.88 12.77
CA LEU A 50 -7.15 0.28 11.91
C LEU A 50 -7.80 -0.95 12.55
N THR A 51 -9.14 -0.93 12.66
CA THR A 51 -9.94 -2.08 13.11
C THR A 51 -9.84 -3.24 12.12
N GLU A 52 -9.76 -2.97 10.84
CA GLU A 52 -9.58 -3.93 9.75
C GLU A 52 -8.32 -4.78 9.90
N ARG A 53 -7.31 -4.29 10.61
CA ARG A 53 -6.12 -5.08 10.94
C ARG A 53 -6.48 -6.30 11.79
N ALA A 54 -7.39 -6.15 12.74
CA ALA A 54 -7.82 -7.26 13.60
C ALA A 54 -8.57 -8.31 12.78
N ASP A 55 -9.44 -7.88 11.88
CA ASP A 55 -10.19 -8.77 10.98
C ASP A 55 -9.26 -9.50 10.01
N ALA A 56 -8.32 -8.78 9.44
CA ALA A 56 -7.30 -9.33 8.56
C ALA A 56 -6.42 -10.37 9.28
N GLN A 57 -6.01 -10.08 10.50
CA GLN A 57 -5.24 -11.01 11.32
C GLN A 57 -6.06 -12.26 11.69
N ALA A 58 -7.33 -12.11 12.02
CA ALA A 58 -8.24 -13.22 12.26
C ALA A 58 -8.40 -14.11 11.01
N GLY A 59 -8.55 -13.50 9.83
CA GLY A 59 -8.60 -14.21 8.54
C GLY A 59 -7.34 -15.02 8.26
N LEU A 60 -6.16 -14.43 8.47
CA LEU A 60 -4.88 -15.12 8.31
C LEU A 60 -4.70 -16.26 9.31
N MET A 61 -5.16 -16.10 10.56
CA MET A 61 -5.14 -17.17 11.56
C MET A 61 -6.05 -18.33 11.16
N ALA A 62 -7.27 -18.04 10.70
CA ALA A 62 -8.18 -19.06 10.20
C ALA A 62 -7.62 -19.82 8.99
N LEU A 63 -6.97 -19.11 8.07
CA LEU A 63 -6.27 -19.72 6.95
C LEU A 63 -5.13 -20.63 7.42
N ALA A 64 -4.31 -20.16 8.35
CA ALA A 64 -3.21 -20.94 8.93
C ALA A 64 -3.71 -22.22 9.61
N GLN A 65 -4.79 -22.13 10.37
CA GLN A 65 -5.39 -23.29 11.03
C GLN A 65 -5.94 -24.31 10.04
N ARG A 66 -6.60 -23.85 8.96
CA ARG A 66 -7.07 -24.75 7.87
C ARG A 66 -5.90 -25.45 7.20
N ILE A 67 -4.83 -24.73 6.88
CA ILE A 67 -3.61 -25.29 6.28
C ILE A 67 -3.00 -26.36 7.19
N GLU A 68 -2.92 -26.10 8.50
CA GLU A 68 -2.36 -27.04 9.47
C GLU A 68 -3.22 -28.31 9.55
N THR A 69 -4.55 -28.18 9.60
CA THR A 69 -5.46 -29.33 9.58
C THR A 69 -5.24 -30.20 8.34
N GLU A 70 -5.25 -29.55 7.15
CA GLU A 70 -5.05 -30.25 5.89
C GLU A 70 -3.65 -30.91 5.78
N ASN A 71 -2.62 -30.28 6.35
CA ASN A 71 -1.27 -30.86 6.40
C ASN A 71 -1.23 -32.07 7.31
N THR A 72 -1.87 -32.01 8.47
CA THR A 72 -1.97 -33.12 9.41
C THR A 72 -2.65 -34.33 8.80
N ASP A 73 -3.77 -34.12 8.08
CA ASP A 73 -4.49 -35.19 7.40
C ASP A 73 -3.62 -35.88 6.32
N ARG A 74 -2.82 -35.08 5.58
CA ARG A 74 -1.88 -35.64 4.58
C ARG A 74 -0.75 -36.45 5.23
N LEU A 75 -0.20 -35.96 6.34
CA LEU A 75 0.83 -36.66 7.09
C LEU A 75 0.30 -37.96 7.67
N ALA A 76 -0.91 -37.95 8.23
CA ALA A 76 -1.56 -39.15 8.74
C ALA A 76 -1.78 -40.21 7.64
N LYS A 77 -2.16 -39.78 6.43
CA LYS A 77 -2.31 -40.70 5.28
C LYS A 77 -0.98 -41.31 4.83
N ILE A 78 0.11 -40.56 4.88
CA ILE A 78 1.45 -41.05 4.56
C ILE A 78 1.87 -42.11 5.62
N GLU A 79 1.65 -41.81 6.91
CA GLU A 79 1.98 -42.71 8.01
C GLU A 79 1.15 -44.01 7.94
N GLU A 80 -0.16 -43.90 7.63
CA GLU A 80 -1.03 -45.04 7.39
C GLU A 80 -0.48 -45.98 6.30
N LEU A 81 -0.12 -45.42 5.13
CA LEU A 81 0.43 -46.20 4.01
C LEU A 81 1.77 -46.83 4.36
N GLN A 82 2.64 -46.14 5.11
CA GLN A 82 3.90 -46.68 5.58
C GLN A 82 3.69 -47.85 6.53
N THR A 83 2.77 -47.74 7.48
CA THR A 83 2.41 -48.82 8.41
C THR A 83 1.83 -50.00 7.70
N GLU A 84 0.92 -49.78 6.71
CA GLU A 84 0.32 -50.87 5.93
C GLU A 84 1.36 -51.60 5.07
N MET A 85 2.38 -50.89 4.57
CA MET A 85 3.49 -51.51 3.84
C MET A 85 4.35 -52.38 4.76
N GLU A 86 4.62 -51.96 6.05
CA GLU A 86 5.36 -52.74 7.01
C GLU A 86 4.65 -54.01 7.40
N ASP A 87 3.32 -53.98 7.49
CA ASP A 87 2.49 -55.13 7.88
C ASP A 87 2.18 -56.09 6.69
N THR A 88 2.49 -55.69 5.46
CA THR A 88 2.14 -56.45 4.24
C THR A 88 3.27 -57.40 3.86
N VAL A 89 2.95 -58.68 3.75
CA VAL A 89 3.87 -59.76 3.30
C VAL A 89 3.67 -60.07 1.78
N ASP A 90 2.53 -59.73 1.20
CA ASP A 90 2.20 -59.98 -0.18
C ASP A 90 2.98 -59.05 -1.12
N PRO A 91 3.84 -59.57 -2.04
CA PRO A 91 4.63 -58.72 -2.93
C PRO A 91 3.79 -57.87 -3.90
N ALA A 92 2.65 -58.37 -4.34
CA ALA A 92 1.79 -57.64 -5.29
C ALA A 92 1.10 -56.47 -4.57
N LYS A 93 0.63 -56.68 -3.33
CA LYS A 93 0.05 -55.63 -2.53
C LYS A 93 1.11 -54.57 -2.11
N MET A 94 2.32 -55.00 -1.77
CA MET A 94 3.41 -54.11 -1.45
C MET A 94 3.77 -53.16 -2.58
N GLU A 95 3.80 -53.67 -3.84
CA GLU A 95 4.06 -52.82 -5.02
C GLU A 95 2.96 -51.77 -5.22
N THR A 96 1.69 -52.17 -5.00
CA THR A 96 0.54 -51.23 -5.08
C THR A 96 0.63 -50.13 -4.02
N LEU A 97 0.93 -50.49 -2.76
CA LEU A 97 1.09 -49.55 -1.67
C LEU A 97 2.26 -48.60 -1.90
N ARG A 98 3.36 -49.10 -2.46
CA ARG A 98 4.53 -48.26 -2.81
C ARG A 98 4.15 -47.20 -3.85
N GLN A 99 3.42 -47.58 -4.91
CA GLN A 99 2.95 -46.64 -5.91
C GLN A 99 1.99 -45.61 -5.33
N GLU A 100 1.10 -46.02 -4.42
CA GLU A 100 0.18 -45.11 -3.73
C GLU A 100 0.94 -44.14 -2.80
N LEU A 101 1.93 -44.63 -2.07
CA LEU A 101 2.79 -43.79 -1.21
C LEU A 101 3.54 -42.75 -2.07
N ASP A 102 4.19 -43.17 -3.16
CA ASP A 102 4.92 -42.29 -4.06
C ASP A 102 4.01 -41.18 -4.63
N MET A 103 2.80 -41.57 -5.11
CA MET A 103 1.83 -40.58 -5.57
C MET A 103 1.37 -39.63 -4.45
N THR A 104 1.19 -40.11 -3.22
CA THR A 104 0.77 -39.30 -2.08
C THR A 104 1.85 -38.32 -1.70
N LEU A 105 3.12 -38.74 -1.71
CA LEU A 105 4.27 -37.85 -1.46
C LEU A 105 4.37 -36.75 -2.52
N VAL A 106 4.21 -37.09 -3.79
CA VAL A 106 4.21 -36.09 -4.89
C VAL A 106 3.07 -35.09 -4.71
N ARG A 107 1.86 -35.58 -4.39
CA ARG A 107 0.71 -34.70 -4.12
C ARG A 107 0.93 -33.80 -2.91
N ALA A 108 1.54 -34.33 -1.85
CA ALA A 108 1.86 -33.53 -0.65
C ALA A 108 2.91 -32.46 -0.94
N ALA A 109 3.91 -32.76 -1.78
CA ALA A 109 4.90 -31.79 -2.20
C ALA A 109 4.29 -30.67 -3.07
N ALA A 110 3.49 -31.04 -4.06
CA ALA A 110 2.78 -30.10 -4.93
C ALA A 110 1.81 -29.21 -4.14
N TRP A 111 1.09 -29.80 -3.18
CA TRP A 111 0.21 -29.04 -2.30
C TRP A 111 0.96 -27.99 -1.46
N ARG A 112 2.11 -28.33 -0.89
CA ARG A 112 2.93 -27.37 -0.12
C ARG A 112 3.34 -26.16 -0.96
N GLU A 113 3.76 -26.41 -2.19
CA GLU A 113 4.12 -25.32 -3.11
C GLU A 113 2.90 -24.46 -3.49
N TYR A 114 1.77 -25.11 -3.77
CA TYR A 114 0.51 -24.41 -4.03
C TYR A 114 0.09 -23.52 -2.85
N ILE A 115 0.11 -24.06 -1.62
CA ILE A 115 -0.27 -23.33 -0.42
C ILE A 115 0.65 -22.14 -0.16
N LYS A 116 1.96 -22.30 -0.38
CA LYS A 116 2.90 -21.19 -0.27
C LYS A 116 2.52 -20.04 -1.21
N GLN A 117 2.23 -20.35 -2.46
CA GLN A 117 1.79 -19.35 -3.44
C GLN A 117 0.45 -18.71 -3.04
N GLN A 118 -0.52 -19.50 -2.56
CA GLN A 118 -1.81 -18.98 -2.10
C GLN A 118 -1.66 -18.02 -0.92
N VAL A 119 -0.85 -18.37 0.07
CA VAL A 119 -0.58 -17.50 1.22
C VAL A 119 0.07 -16.19 0.80
N ASP A 120 1.00 -16.22 -0.16
CA ASP A 120 1.66 -15.02 -0.67
C ASP A 120 0.68 -14.13 -1.47
N ILE A 121 -0.23 -14.74 -2.24
CA ILE A 121 -1.30 -14.02 -2.94
C ILE A 121 -2.26 -13.36 -1.94
N GLU A 122 -2.76 -14.11 -0.96
CA GLU A 122 -3.68 -13.60 0.06
C GLU A 122 -3.08 -12.43 0.86
N LYS A 123 -1.81 -12.55 1.26
CA LYS A 123 -1.09 -11.46 1.91
C LYS A 123 -0.97 -10.23 1.03
N SER A 124 -0.70 -10.42 -0.26
CA SER A 124 -0.57 -9.32 -1.21
C SER A 124 -1.90 -8.60 -1.43
N LEU A 125 -2.99 -9.35 -1.58
CA LEU A 125 -4.35 -8.80 -1.72
C LEU A 125 -4.76 -8.02 -0.46
N LEU A 126 -4.47 -8.57 0.71
CA LEU A 126 -4.73 -7.90 1.97
C LEU A 126 -3.99 -6.57 2.10
N LEU A 127 -2.70 -6.56 1.75
CA LEU A 127 -1.90 -5.33 1.78
C LEU A 127 -2.40 -4.31 0.77
N GLN A 128 -2.82 -4.75 -0.40
CA GLN A 128 -3.39 -3.88 -1.44
C GLN A 128 -4.71 -3.25 -0.97
N ASP A 129 -5.63 -4.04 -0.39
CA ASP A 129 -6.90 -3.55 0.13
C ASP A 129 -6.68 -2.54 1.27
N LEU A 130 -5.77 -2.85 2.19
CA LEU A 130 -5.42 -1.96 3.29
C LEU A 130 -4.83 -0.63 2.79
N PHE A 131 -3.91 -0.70 1.81
CA PHE A 131 -3.31 0.48 1.22
C PHE A 131 -4.35 1.34 0.50
N GLN A 132 -5.27 0.73 -0.24
CA GLN A 132 -6.35 1.45 -0.92
C GLN A 132 -7.24 2.18 0.09
N LYS A 133 -7.68 1.51 1.15
CA LYS A 133 -8.51 2.13 2.21
C LYS A 133 -7.81 3.29 2.90
N ILE A 134 -6.52 3.15 3.19
CA ILE A 134 -5.74 4.25 3.77
C ILE A 134 -5.66 5.41 2.78
N SER A 135 -5.39 5.13 1.51
CA SER A 135 -5.29 6.15 0.47
C SER A 135 -6.60 6.92 0.30
N ASP A 136 -7.73 6.22 0.27
CA ASP A 136 -9.06 6.82 0.14
C ASP A 136 -9.40 7.70 1.34
N ALA A 137 -9.15 7.21 2.57
CA ALA A 137 -9.38 7.97 3.79
C ALA A 137 -8.48 9.23 3.86
N VAL A 138 -7.23 9.12 3.42
CA VAL A 138 -6.30 10.26 3.36
C VAL A 138 -6.75 11.28 2.33
N ALA A 139 -7.23 10.84 1.16
CA ALA A 139 -7.75 11.72 0.13
C ALA A 139 -9.00 12.49 0.61
N GLU A 140 -9.94 11.81 1.24
CA GLU A 140 -11.14 12.40 1.83
C GLU A 140 -10.78 13.45 2.90
N LEU A 141 -9.87 13.11 3.81
CA LEU A 141 -9.42 14.04 4.85
C LEU A 141 -8.71 15.25 4.25
N ALA A 142 -7.86 15.04 3.24
CA ALA A 142 -7.14 16.11 2.57
C ALA A 142 -8.10 17.08 1.86
N GLU A 143 -9.17 16.58 1.27
CA GLU A 143 -10.21 17.39 0.64
C GLU A 143 -10.98 18.24 1.67
N VAL A 144 -11.40 17.61 2.79
CA VAL A 144 -12.13 18.29 3.87
C VAL A 144 -11.29 19.39 4.53
N GLU A 145 -10.01 19.11 4.78
CA GLU A 145 -9.09 20.04 5.47
C GLU A 145 -8.39 21.02 4.51
N GLY A 146 -8.64 20.92 3.20
CA GLY A 146 -8.01 21.76 2.18
C GLY A 146 -6.51 21.55 2.05
N ILE A 147 -6.01 20.34 2.29
CA ILE A 147 -4.61 19.96 2.20
C ILE A 147 -4.25 19.64 0.76
N SER A 148 -3.23 20.32 0.22
CA SER A 148 -2.81 20.16 -1.19
C SER A 148 -1.82 19.01 -1.38
N ILE A 149 -1.02 18.70 -0.35
CA ILE A 149 0.04 17.68 -0.41
C ILE A 149 0.04 16.90 0.89
N VAL A 150 -0.03 15.56 0.76
CA VAL A 150 0.15 14.66 1.90
C VAL A 150 1.44 13.86 1.70
N LEU A 151 2.33 13.92 2.68
CA LEU A 151 3.57 13.15 2.72
C LEU A 151 3.39 11.97 3.68
N ILE A 152 3.87 10.82 3.25
CA ILE A 152 3.88 9.62 4.09
C ILE A 152 5.24 9.54 4.77
N SER A 153 5.23 9.42 6.09
CA SER A 153 6.42 9.16 6.91
C SER A 153 6.39 7.71 7.39
N ASP A 154 7.51 7.03 7.22
CA ASP A 154 7.79 5.71 7.80
C ASP A 154 8.90 5.78 8.86
N ALA A 155 8.95 6.88 9.60
CA ALA A 155 10.01 7.20 10.56
C ALA A 155 10.33 6.11 11.63
N GLY A 156 9.52 5.03 11.65
CA GLY A 156 9.77 3.84 12.46
C GLY A 156 10.67 2.78 11.81
N GLN A 157 10.97 2.91 10.51
CA GLN A 157 11.90 1.99 9.85
C GLN A 157 13.29 2.62 9.82
N THR A 158 14.22 2.07 10.61
CA THR A 158 15.65 2.34 10.42
C THR A 158 16.03 1.80 9.04
N VAL A 159 16.20 2.69 8.08
CA VAL A 159 16.81 2.35 6.79
C VAL A 159 18.22 1.86 7.11
N ARG A 160 18.44 0.55 7.10
CA ARG A 160 19.79 -0.01 7.10
C ARG A 160 20.43 0.40 5.78
N THR A 161 21.22 1.46 5.82
CA THR A 161 22.05 1.83 4.70
C THR A 161 23.06 0.72 4.45
N VAL A 162 23.30 0.41 3.18
CA VAL A 162 24.24 -0.64 2.70
C VAL A 162 25.68 -0.45 3.24
N LYS A 163 25.99 0.64 3.93
CA LYS A 163 27.25 0.90 4.61
C LYS A 163 27.51 0.01 5.82
N ASP A 164 26.50 -0.63 6.39
CA ASP A 164 26.64 -1.50 7.57
C ASP A 164 26.87 -2.98 7.22
N ALA A 165 26.90 -3.32 5.94
CA ALA A 165 27.38 -4.61 5.45
C ALA A 165 28.92 -4.58 5.41
N GLN A 166 29.54 -4.72 6.60
CA GLN A 166 30.97 -5.03 6.64
C GLN A 166 31.20 -6.37 5.94
N MET A 167 31.91 -6.33 4.81
CA MET A 167 32.47 -7.54 4.20
C MET A 167 33.36 -8.23 5.24
N PRO A 168 33.18 -9.53 5.48
CA PRO A 168 34.17 -10.28 6.26
C PRO A 168 35.49 -10.27 5.52
N ARG A 169 36.56 -9.95 6.26
CA ARG A 169 37.94 -10.04 5.78
C ARG A 169 38.36 -11.49 5.68
#